data_aa393d79c2c6a978240ef91a6e4118f6
#
_entry.id   aa393d79c2c6a978240ef91a6e4118f6
#
_cell.length_a   1.000
_cell.length_b   1.000
_cell.length_c   1.000
_cell.angle_alpha   90.00
_cell.angle_beta   90.00
_cell.angle_gamma   90.00
#
_symmetry.space_group_name_H-M   'P 1'
#
loop_
_entity.id
_entity.type
_entity.pdbx_description
1 polymer ?
#
loop_
_entity_poly.entity_id
_entity_poly.type
_entity_poly.pdbx_seq_one_letter_code
_entity_poly.pdbx_strand_id
1 'polypeptide(L)'
;MSENRVEQVELLSSDNDSYGGVVVKIEQSIDSKIFPSLLRASISQWRQQGKKGVWIKLPIEHANLVEATVKEGFRYHHAEPDYLMLVCWLPETADTIPLNASHRVGVGSFVMNNKGEVLVVQEISGKFKGTGVWKFPTGVVNEGEDICTAAIREVKEETGIDTEFVEVLAFRQSHKSFFSKSDLLFICMLKPRNFDIEKQNLEIEAAQWMPIKDYAAQPFIQKQELFNYVAKICLTKSETNYTGFSPLATTTGSGKISYLYFNNQDAKHLVTSDNQP
;
A
#
# COMPACT_ATOMS: atom_id res chain seq x y z
N MET A 1 -19.00 -45.02 -43.54
CA MET A 1 -19.44 -44.26 -42.36
C MET A 1 -18.19 -43.58 -41.80
N SER A 2 -17.99 -42.30 -42.07
CA SER A 2 -16.89 -41.49 -41.54
C SER A 2 -17.27 -41.04 -40.14
N GLU A 3 -16.60 -41.55 -39.12
CA GLU A 3 -16.73 -41.09 -37.76
C GLU A 3 -16.26 -39.61 -37.77
N ASN A 4 -17.17 -38.68 -37.53
CA ASN A 4 -16.86 -37.31 -37.20
C ASN A 4 -16.16 -37.32 -35.82
N ARG A 5 -14.82 -37.36 -35.83
CA ARG A 5 -14.04 -36.94 -34.67
C ARG A 5 -14.35 -35.46 -34.43
N VAL A 6 -15.18 -35.17 -33.46
CA VAL A 6 -15.26 -33.83 -32.86
C VAL A 6 -13.88 -33.58 -32.28
N GLU A 7 -13.04 -32.78 -32.95
CA GLU A 7 -11.81 -32.29 -32.37
C GLU A 7 -12.16 -31.57 -31.06
N GLN A 8 -11.77 -32.15 -29.95
CA GLN A 8 -11.89 -31.50 -28.65
C GLN A 8 -11.00 -30.25 -28.71
N VAL A 9 -11.62 -29.07 -28.82
CA VAL A 9 -10.90 -27.80 -28.78
C VAL A 9 -10.29 -27.68 -27.39
N GLU A 10 -8.99 -27.75 -27.30
CA GLU A 10 -8.24 -27.55 -26.07
C GLU A 10 -8.45 -26.08 -25.59
N LEU A 11 -8.68 -25.90 -24.31
CA LEU A 11 -9.00 -24.60 -23.70
C LEU A 11 -8.01 -24.30 -22.58
N LEU A 12 -7.82 -23.00 -22.30
CA LEU A 12 -7.04 -22.58 -21.16
C LEU A 12 -7.76 -22.94 -19.84
N SER A 13 -7.01 -23.51 -18.90
CA SER A 13 -7.49 -23.81 -17.56
C SER A 13 -7.81 -22.49 -16.84
N SER A 14 -8.95 -22.41 -16.18
CA SER A 14 -9.38 -21.22 -15.48
C SER A 14 -10.29 -21.52 -14.29
N ASP A 15 -10.17 -20.70 -13.25
CA ASP A 15 -11.03 -20.71 -12.07
C ASP A 15 -12.12 -19.61 -12.22
N ASN A 16 -13.32 -19.88 -11.68
CA ASN A 16 -14.36 -18.84 -11.62
C ASN A 16 -14.06 -17.88 -10.47
N ASP A 17 -14.24 -16.58 -10.72
CA ASP A 17 -14.26 -15.58 -9.67
C ASP A 17 -15.66 -15.41 -9.05
N SER A 18 -15.76 -14.65 -7.95
CA SER A 18 -17.01 -14.40 -7.25
C SER A 18 -17.93 -13.39 -7.97
N TYR A 19 -17.48 -12.79 -9.08
CA TYR A 19 -18.17 -11.69 -9.78
C TYR A 19 -18.70 -12.11 -11.15
N GLY A 20 -18.61 -13.40 -11.46
CA GLY A 20 -19.03 -13.96 -12.75
C GLY A 20 -17.97 -13.86 -13.84
N GLY A 21 -16.74 -13.65 -13.47
CA GLY A 21 -15.56 -13.71 -14.34
C GLY A 21 -14.79 -15.01 -14.20
N VAL A 22 -13.62 -15.06 -14.83
CA VAL A 22 -12.67 -16.17 -14.77
C VAL A 22 -11.25 -15.67 -14.59
N VAL A 23 -10.43 -16.48 -13.88
CA VAL A 23 -9.01 -16.24 -13.66
C VAL A 23 -8.22 -17.37 -14.30
N VAL A 24 -7.42 -17.04 -15.29
CA VAL A 24 -6.50 -17.96 -15.98
C VAL A 24 -5.13 -17.86 -15.32
N LYS A 25 -4.59 -19.02 -14.95
CA LYS A 25 -3.21 -19.16 -14.46
C LYS A 25 -2.41 -19.97 -15.46
N ILE A 26 -1.33 -19.41 -15.95
CA ILE A 26 -0.44 -20.12 -16.86
C ILE A 26 0.63 -20.81 -16.00
N GLU A 27 0.38 -22.08 -15.66
CA GLU A 27 1.27 -22.87 -14.78
C GLU A 27 2.32 -23.66 -15.57
N GLN A 28 2.09 -23.88 -16.85
CA GLN A 28 2.99 -24.62 -17.73
C GLN A 28 3.35 -23.80 -18.95
N SER A 29 4.52 -24.09 -19.52
CA SER A 29 4.94 -23.43 -20.75
C SER A 29 4.00 -23.77 -21.90
N ILE A 30 3.48 -22.73 -22.56
CA ILE A 30 2.63 -22.85 -23.75
C ILE A 30 3.41 -22.32 -24.95
N ASP A 31 3.41 -23.05 -26.06
CA ASP A 31 4.00 -22.57 -27.30
C ASP A 31 3.29 -21.29 -27.75
N SER A 32 4.08 -20.24 -27.95
CA SER A 32 3.58 -18.92 -28.39
C SER A 32 2.83 -18.94 -29.73
N LYS A 33 3.07 -19.94 -30.57
CA LYS A 33 2.33 -20.12 -31.84
C LYS A 33 0.95 -20.70 -31.63
N ILE A 34 0.76 -21.53 -30.61
CA ILE A 34 -0.52 -22.20 -30.32
C ILE A 34 -1.38 -21.35 -29.37
N PHE A 35 -0.74 -20.61 -28.46
CA PHE A 35 -1.42 -19.83 -27.43
C PHE A 35 -2.53 -18.89 -27.95
N PRO A 36 -2.35 -18.12 -29.07
CA PRO A 36 -3.43 -17.26 -29.59
C PRO A 36 -4.69 -18.03 -29.95
N SER A 37 -4.55 -19.24 -30.49
CA SER A 37 -5.70 -20.07 -30.88
C SER A 37 -6.43 -20.63 -29.66
N LEU A 38 -5.69 -21.08 -28.65
CA LEU A 38 -6.24 -21.52 -27.35
C LEU A 38 -6.98 -20.38 -26.65
N LEU A 39 -6.39 -19.18 -26.64
CA LEU A 39 -6.98 -18.00 -26.01
C LEU A 39 -8.28 -17.60 -26.70
N ARG A 40 -8.34 -17.53 -28.02
CA ARG A 40 -9.56 -17.22 -28.78
C ARG A 40 -10.66 -18.23 -28.53
N ALA A 41 -10.33 -19.52 -28.56
CA ALA A 41 -11.30 -20.59 -28.28
C ALA A 41 -11.87 -20.46 -26.87
N SER A 42 -11.00 -20.21 -25.88
CA SER A 42 -11.39 -19.99 -24.48
C SER A 42 -12.29 -18.76 -24.31
N ILE A 43 -11.93 -17.61 -24.94
CA ILE A 43 -12.75 -16.40 -24.93
C ILE A 43 -14.14 -16.66 -25.54
N SER A 44 -14.21 -17.36 -26.67
CA SER A 44 -15.49 -17.72 -27.31
C SER A 44 -16.37 -18.52 -26.37
N GLN A 45 -15.80 -19.52 -25.70
CA GLN A 45 -16.55 -20.33 -24.75
C GLN A 45 -16.99 -19.54 -23.53
N TRP A 46 -16.13 -18.69 -22.95
CA TRP A 46 -16.49 -17.86 -21.80
C TRP A 46 -17.61 -16.86 -22.13
N ARG A 47 -17.61 -16.29 -23.35
CA ARG A 47 -18.73 -15.47 -23.84
C ARG A 47 -20.04 -16.25 -23.91
N GLN A 48 -20.03 -17.48 -24.44
CA GLN A 48 -21.20 -18.35 -24.48
C GLN A 48 -21.70 -18.70 -23.09
N GLN A 49 -20.81 -18.82 -22.11
CA GLN A 49 -21.14 -19.06 -20.71
C GLN A 49 -21.61 -17.81 -19.96
N GLY A 50 -21.65 -16.64 -20.62
CA GLY A 50 -22.04 -15.37 -20.00
C GLY A 50 -21.02 -14.84 -18.99
N LYS A 51 -19.74 -15.24 -19.11
CA LYS A 51 -18.68 -14.71 -18.27
C LYS A 51 -18.44 -13.23 -18.54
N LYS A 52 -18.00 -12.49 -17.50
CA LYS A 52 -17.83 -11.04 -17.56
C LYS A 52 -16.36 -10.64 -17.73
N GLY A 53 -15.61 -10.61 -16.66
CA GLY A 53 -14.18 -10.29 -16.67
C GLY A 53 -13.33 -11.54 -16.91
N VAL A 54 -12.32 -11.45 -17.75
CA VAL A 54 -11.29 -12.47 -17.90
C VAL A 54 -9.98 -11.90 -17.40
N TRP A 55 -9.39 -12.55 -16.41
CA TRP A 55 -8.12 -12.21 -15.84
C TRP A 55 -7.08 -13.22 -16.26
N ILE A 56 -5.94 -12.78 -16.76
CA ILE A 56 -4.79 -13.64 -17.05
C ILE A 56 -3.62 -13.24 -16.16
N LYS A 57 -3.28 -14.10 -15.20
CA LYS A 57 -2.04 -13.98 -14.44
C LYS A 57 -0.93 -14.62 -15.24
N LEU A 58 -0.10 -13.79 -15.88
CA LEU A 58 0.98 -14.21 -16.77
C LEU A 58 2.32 -14.11 -16.04
N PRO A 59 2.93 -15.24 -15.65
CA PRO A 59 4.24 -15.26 -15.03
C PRO A 59 5.32 -14.60 -15.90
N ILE A 60 6.37 -14.06 -15.27
CA ILE A 60 7.45 -13.34 -15.98
C ILE A 60 8.17 -14.23 -16.99
N GLU A 61 8.32 -15.52 -16.73
CA GLU A 61 8.92 -16.50 -17.63
C GLU A 61 8.12 -16.72 -18.93
N HIS A 62 6.87 -16.30 -18.96
CA HIS A 62 5.98 -16.34 -20.12
C HIS A 62 5.72 -14.96 -20.74
N ALA A 63 6.62 -14.00 -20.52
CA ALA A 63 6.49 -12.64 -21.06
C ALA A 63 6.37 -12.61 -22.61
N ASN A 64 6.82 -13.64 -23.31
CA ASN A 64 6.66 -13.82 -24.75
C ASN A 64 5.17 -13.97 -25.20
N LEU A 65 4.24 -14.26 -24.29
CA LEU A 65 2.80 -14.37 -24.57
C LEU A 65 2.06 -13.04 -24.44
N VAL A 66 2.69 -11.98 -23.90
CA VAL A 66 2.07 -10.67 -23.66
C VAL A 66 1.51 -10.07 -24.95
N GLU A 67 2.28 -10.06 -26.04
CA GLU A 67 1.88 -9.49 -27.32
C GLU A 67 0.63 -10.18 -27.85
N ALA A 68 0.58 -11.50 -27.80
CA ALA A 68 -0.55 -12.30 -28.25
C ALA A 68 -1.82 -12.00 -27.40
N THR A 69 -1.64 -11.90 -26.08
CA THR A 69 -2.73 -11.58 -25.16
C THR A 69 -3.33 -10.19 -25.45
N VAL A 70 -2.48 -9.18 -25.67
CA VAL A 70 -2.94 -7.81 -25.99
C VAL A 70 -3.64 -7.77 -27.35
N LYS A 71 -3.16 -8.52 -28.36
CA LYS A 71 -3.83 -8.62 -29.67
C LYS A 71 -5.22 -9.22 -29.59
N GLU A 72 -5.50 -10.05 -28.60
CA GLU A 72 -6.84 -10.62 -28.34
C GLU A 72 -7.74 -9.70 -27.49
N GLY A 73 -7.35 -8.44 -27.29
CA GLY A 73 -8.17 -7.40 -26.65
C GLY A 73 -7.95 -7.26 -25.13
N PHE A 74 -6.94 -7.87 -24.58
CA PHE A 74 -6.59 -7.67 -23.16
C PHE A 74 -5.82 -6.37 -22.98
N ARG A 75 -6.02 -5.73 -21.84
CA ARG A 75 -5.25 -4.57 -21.35
C ARG A 75 -4.47 -4.93 -20.09
N TYR A 76 -3.38 -4.21 -19.85
CA TYR A 76 -2.66 -4.32 -18.59
C TYR A 76 -3.52 -3.83 -17.44
N HIS A 77 -3.54 -4.59 -16.33
CA HIS A 77 -4.16 -4.16 -15.10
C HIS A 77 -3.09 -3.73 -14.10
N HIS A 78 -2.16 -4.62 -13.73
CA HIS A 78 -1.03 -4.34 -12.85
C HIS A 78 0.11 -5.31 -13.12
N ALA A 79 1.29 -5.00 -12.64
CA ALA A 79 2.46 -5.87 -12.67
C ALA A 79 3.02 -6.02 -11.26
N GLU A 80 3.47 -7.24 -10.96
CA GLU A 80 4.25 -7.58 -9.79
C GLU A 80 5.63 -8.10 -10.24
N PRO A 81 6.61 -8.29 -9.35
CA PRO A 81 7.95 -8.73 -9.74
C PRO A 81 7.99 -10.04 -10.54
N ASP A 82 7.03 -10.92 -10.33
CA ASP A 82 6.97 -12.28 -10.87
C ASP A 82 5.86 -12.48 -11.92
N TYR A 83 4.94 -11.54 -12.11
CA TYR A 83 3.86 -11.66 -13.10
C TYR A 83 3.32 -10.33 -13.61
N LEU A 84 2.65 -10.39 -14.76
CA LEU A 84 1.79 -9.36 -15.31
C LEU A 84 0.33 -9.81 -15.24
N MET A 85 -0.54 -9.01 -14.65
CA MET A 85 -1.99 -9.22 -14.71
C MET A 85 -2.58 -8.48 -15.90
N LEU A 86 -3.17 -9.24 -16.82
CA LEU A 86 -3.94 -8.70 -17.96
C LEU A 86 -5.43 -8.98 -17.76
N VAL A 87 -6.28 -8.12 -18.30
CA VAL A 87 -7.72 -8.24 -18.12
C VAL A 87 -8.48 -7.85 -19.39
N CYS A 88 -9.58 -8.55 -19.64
CA CYS A 88 -10.52 -8.26 -20.71
C CYS A 88 -11.96 -8.28 -20.17
N TRP A 89 -12.78 -7.31 -20.56
CA TRP A 89 -14.20 -7.27 -20.27
C TRP A 89 -14.96 -7.83 -21.50
N LEU A 90 -15.72 -8.92 -21.32
CA LEU A 90 -16.37 -9.63 -22.42
C LEU A 90 -17.74 -9.07 -22.82
N PRO A 91 -18.59 -8.57 -21.89
CA PRO A 91 -19.90 -8.04 -22.24
C PRO A 91 -19.81 -6.76 -23.08
N GLU A 92 -20.89 -6.46 -23.83
CA GLU A 92 -21.05 -5.20 -24.57
C GLU A 92 -21.42 -4.01 -23.65
N THR A 93 -21.69 -4.29 -22.37
CA THR A 93 -21.98 -3.27 -21.35
C THR A 93 -20.71 -2.56 -20.89
N ALA A 94 -20.87 -1.46 -20.16
CA ALA A 94 -19.75 -0.74 -19.56
C ALA A 94 -18.88 -1.66 -18.70
N ASP A 95 -17.55 -1.52 -18.82
CA ASP A 95 -16.57 -2.23 -18.04
C ASP A 95 -16.67 -1.82 -16.56
N THR A 96 -16.90 -2.80 -15.69
CA THR A 96 -17.02 -2.61 -14.24
C THR A 96 -15.82 -3.18 -13.47
N ILE A 97 -14.77 -3.60 -14.17
CA ILE A 97 -13.54 -4.07 -13.54
C ILE A 97 -12.91 -2.93 -12.74
N PRO A 98 -12.61 -3.12 -11.45
CA PRO A 98 -11.95 -2.09 -10.65
C PRO A 98 -10.61 -1.71 -11.24
N LEU A 99 -10.25 -0.44 -11.15
CA LEU A 99 -8.93 0.03 -11.54
C LEU A 99 -7.87 -0.52 -10.59
N ASN A 100 -6.62 -0.61 -11.07
CA ASN A 100 -5.47 -0.87 -10.24
C ASN A 100 -5.38 0.14 -9.08
N ALA A 101 -4.77 -0.27 -7.97
CA ALA A 101 -4.56 0.55 -6.79
C ALA A 101 -4.13 1.97 -7.17
N SER A 102 -4.87 2.97 -6.69
CA SER A 102 -4.70 4.38 -7.05
C SER A 102 -3.77 5.13 -6.10
N HIS A 103 -3.51 4.59 -4.91
CA HIS A 103 -2.76 5.23 -3.85
C HIS A 103 -1.56 4.39 -3.41
N ARG A 104 -0.49 5.09 -3.10
CA ARG A 104 0.62 4.61 -2.29
C ARG A 104 0.42 5.09 -0.86
N VAL A 105 0.71 4.26 0.12
CA VAL A 105 0.57 4.60 1.54
C VAL A 105 1.96 4.80 2.13
N GLY A 106 2.14 5.89 2.88
CA GLY A 106 3.37 6.20 3.58
C GLY A 106 3.13 6.59 5.02
N VAL A 107 4.18 6.54 5.81
CA VAL A 107 4.19 6.95 7.21
C VAL A 107 5.26 8.00 7.46
N GLY A 108 4.96 8.95 8.37
CA GLY A 108 5.93 9.86 8.94
C GLY A 108 5.85 9.75 10.45
N SER A 109 6.98 9.48 11.11
CA SER A 109 7.01 9.02 12.49
C SER A 109 7.46 10.13 13.44
N PHE A 110 6.51 10.70 14.17
CA PHE A 110 6.76 11.61 15.27
C PHE A 110 7.11 10.81 16.54
N VAL A 111 8.40 10.64 16.79
CA VAL A 111 8.92 9.94 17.97
C VAL A 111 9.36 10.98 18.98
N MET A 112 8.72 11.03 20.14
CA MET A 112 9.02 12.00 21.18
C MET A 112 9.41 11.31 22.48
N ASN A 113 10.53 11.76 23.07
CA ASN A 113 11.01 11.29 24.37
C ASN A 113 10.41 12.11 25.54
N ASN A 114 10.69 11.68 26.77
CA ASN A 114 10.18 12.33 28.00
C ASN A 114 10.82 13.72 28.28
N LYS A 115 11.85 14.11 27.50
CA LYS A 115 12.49 15.43 27.62
C LYS A 115 11.88 16.47 26.67
N GLY A 116 10.86 16.08 25.87
CA GLY A 116 10.28 16.92 24.84
C GLY A 116 11.15 17.05 23.59
N GLU A 117 12.05 16.09 23.36
CA GLU A 117 12.87 16.02 22.16
C GLU A 117 12.24 15.03 21.17
N VAL A 118 12.35 15.33 19.89
CA VAL A 118 11.88 14.51 18.79
C VAL A 118 13.03 13.92 18.00
N LEU A 119 12.85 12.69 17.54
CA LEU A 119 13.80 12.01 16.68
C LEU A 119 13.69 12.58 15.28
N VAL A 120 14.83 13.05 14.74
CA VAL A 120 14.90 13.66 13.42
C VAL A 120 16.08 13.10 12.63
N VAL A 121 15.93 13.10 11.32
CA VAL A 121 16.92 12.56 10.39
C VAL A 121 17.19 13.53 9.24
N GLN A 122 18.36 13.39 8.61
CA GLN A 122 18.72 13.97 7.32
C GLN A 122 19.00 12.84 6.34
N GLU A 123 18.52 12.94 5.10
CA GLU A 123 18.66 11.94 4.07
C GLU A 123 19.90 12.17 3.20
N ILE A 124 20.57 11.07 2.79
CA ILE A 124 21.68 11.08 1.85
C ILE A 124 21.19 11.37 0.41
N SER A 125 19.94 11.07 0.12
CA SER A 125 19.33 11.17 -1.21
C SER A 125 18.01 11.95 -1.19
N GLY A 126 17.43 12.18 -2.37
CA GLY A 126 16.11 12.79 -2.48
C GLY A 126 16.13 14.32 -2.44
N LYS A 127 14.94 14.89 -2.22
CA LYS A 127 14.70 16.35 -2.32
C LYS A 127 15.46 17.18 -1.29
N PHE A 128 15.77 16.60 -0.14
CA PHE A 128 16.38 17.29 1.00
C PHE A 128 17.88 17.04 1.14
N LYS A 129 18.48 16.27 0.22
CA LYS A 129 19.93 16.03 0.22
C LYS A 129 20.74 17.33 0.29
N GLY A 130 21.63 17.42 1.27
CA GLY A 130 22.57 18.55 1.42
C GLY A 130 21.92 19.88 1.79
N THR A 131 20.61 19.91 2.12
CA THR A 131 19.91 21.16 2.50
C THR A 131 20.01 21.48 3.98
N GLY A 132 20.51 20.55 4.80
CA GLY A 132 20.54 20.66 6.26
C GLY A 132 19.17 20.58 6.95
N VAL A 133 18.10 20.27 6.21
CA VAL A 133 16.75 20.15 6.75
C VAL A 133 16.63 18.86 7.58
N TRP A 134 16.18 19.00 8.81
CA TRP A 134 15.80 17.89 9.66
C TRP A 134 14.33 17.56 9.48
N LYS A 135 14.03 16.30 9.28
CA LYS A 135 12.66 15.79 9.13
C LYS A 135 12.39 14.60 10.06
N PHE A 136 11.15 14.24 10.24
CA PHE A 136 10.80 12.98 10.89
C PHE A 136 11.21 11.79 10.03
N PRO A 137 11.55 10.64 10.61
CA PRO A 137 11.67 9.37 9.90
C PRO A 137 10.42 9.11 9.06
N THR A 138 10.60 8.67 7.81
CA THR A 138 9.48 8.45 6.88
C THR A 138 9.74 7.25 6.00
N GLY A 139 8.69 6.51 5.67
CA GLY A 139 8.82 5.43 4.71
C GLY A 139 7.50 5.00 4.08
N VAL A 140 7.55 3.92 3.34
CA VAL A 140 6.40 3.36 2.61
C VAL A 140 5.86 2.16 3.37
N VAL A 141 4.55 2.05 3.44
CA VAL A 141 3.88 0.85 3.94
C VAL A 141 3.97 -0.23 2.87
N ASN A 142 4.52 -1.38 3.22
CA ASN A 142 4.66 -2.52 2.32
C ASN A 142 3.31 -3.23 2.09
N GLU A 143 3.24 -4.05 1.05
CA GLU A 143 2.07 -4.89 0.80
C GLU A 143 1.80 -5.82 1.99
N GLY A 144 0.56 -5.81 2.49
CA GLY A 144 0.15 -6.61 3.64
C GLY A 144 0.65 -6.13 5.00
N GLU A 145 1.32 -4.98 5.06
CA GLU A 145 1.83 -4.37 6.29
C GLU A 145 0.82 -3.38 6.88
N ASP A 146 0.66 -3.40 8.20
CA ASP A 146 -0.17 -2.42 8.91
C ASP A 146 0.58 -1.08 9.08
N ILE A 147 -0.16 0.03 9.09
CA ILE A 147 0.39 1.39 9.28
C ILE A 147 1.25 1.50 10.54
N CYS A 148 0.77 0.92 11.66
CA CYS A 148 1.52 0.93 12.92
C CYS A 148 2.83 0.14 12.84
N THR A 149 2.82 -1.00 12.16
CA THR A 149 4.01 -1.83 11.93
C THR A 149 5.02 -1.11 11.04
N ALA A 150 4.55 -0.52 9.93
CA ALA A 150 5.40 0.26 9.03
C ALA A 150 6.09 1.43 9.76
N ALA A 151 5.34 2.18 10.59
CA ALA A 151 5.91 3.30 11.34
C ALA A 151 7.01 2.86 12.31
N ILE A 152 6.81 1.74 13.02
CA ILE A 152 7.82 1.17 13.93
C ILE A 152 9.03 0.68 13.14
N ARG A 153 8.82 -0.04 12.04
CA ARG A 153 9.90 -0.58 11.19
C ARG A 153 10.78 0.53 10.62
N GLU A 154 10.19 1.55 10.02
CA GLU A 154 10.95 2.66 9.40
C GLU A 154 11.81 3.38 10.42
N VAL A 155 11.29 3.67 11.63
CA VAL A 155 12.10 4.27 12.70
C VAL A 155 13.26 3.36 13.08
N LYS A 156 13.02 2.05 13.21
CA LYS A 156 14.05 1.09 13.55
C LYS A 156 15.11 0.98 12.46
N GLU A 157 14.70 0.91 11.21
CA GLU A 157 15.60 0.81 10.04
C GLU A 157 16.46 2.06 9.87
N GLU A 158 15.87 3.26 9.97
CA GLU A 158 16.60 4.51 9.79
C GLU A 158 17.50 4.90 10.95
N THR A 159 17.11 4.56 12.20
CA THR A 159 17.74 5.15 13.41
C THR A 159 18.18 4.15 14.47
N GLY A 160 17.85 2.88 14.36
CA GLY A 160 18.12 1.87 15.38
C GLY A 160 17.22 1.95 16.62
N ILE A 161 16.33 2.94 16.71
CA ILE A 161 15.48 3.15 17.89
C ILE A 161 14.29 2.18 17.88
N ASP A 162 14.14 1.45 18.99
CA ASP A 162 12.94 0.65 19.24
C ASP A 162 11.81 1.54 19.76
N THR A 163 10.62 1.36 19.19
CA THR A 163 9.48 2.21 19.50
C THR A 163 8.20 1.42 19.77
N GLU A 164 7.25 2.09 20.39
CA GLU A 164 5.88 1.63 20.57
C GLU A 164 4.94 2.61 19.87
N PHE A 165 4.01 2.08 19.07
CA PHE A 165 3.00 2.88 18.39
C PHE A 165 1.97 3.42 19.39
N VAL A 166 1.63 4.69 19.27
CA VAL A 166 0.64 5.34 20.12
C VAL A 166 -0.65 5.59 19.34
N GLU A 167 -0.58 6.40 18.28
CA GLU A 167 -1.74 6.80 17.49
C GLU A 167 -1.33 7.44 16.15
N VAL A 168 -2.28 7.57 15.24
CA VAL A 168 -2.15 8.43 14.05
C VAL A 168 -2.61 9.84 14.44
N LEU A 169 -1.74 10.83 14.33
CA LEU A 169 -2.05 12.23 14.65
C LEU A 169 -2.84 12.94 13.54
N ALA A 170 -2.49 12.65 12.30
CA ALA A 170 -3.10 13.22 11.11
C ALA A 170 -2.80 12.35 9.90
N PHE A 171 -3.54 12.53 8.81
CA PHE A 171 -3.19 11.98 7.51
C PHE A 171 -3.43 13.02 6.42
N ARG A 172 -2.68 12.87 5.32
CA ARG A 172 -2.75 13.74 4.15
C ARG A 172 -2.94 12.91 2.90
N GLN A 173 -3.85 13.34 2.03
CA GLN A 173 -3.93 12.87 0.66
C GLN A 173 -3.24 13.86 -0.29
N SER A 174 -2.47 13.36 -1.24
CA SER A 174 -1.95 14.14 -2.35
C SER A 174 -2.03 13.36 -3.66
N HIS A 175 -1.95 14.08 -4.78
CA HIS A 175 -2.13 13.50 -6.09
C HIS A 175 -0.90 13.69 -6.97
N LYS A 176 -0.71 12.82 -7.96
CA LYS A 176 0.37 12.87 -8.96
C LYS A 176 1.78 12.81 -8.35
N SER A 177 1.94 12.09 -7.25
CA SER A 177 3.22 12.02 -6.52
C SER A 177 4.21 11.05 -7.17
N PHE A 178 3.75 9.87 -7.59
CA PHE A 178 4.61 8.80 -8.11
C PHE A 178 3.91 8.13 -9.29
N PHE A 179 4.45 8.32 -10.50
CA PHE A 179 3.85 7.83 -11.76
C PHE A 179 2.33 8.07 -11.83
N SER A 180 1.92 9.30 -11.55
CA SER A 180 0.50 9.74 -11.52
C SER A 180 -0.38 9.08 -10.44
N LYS A 181 0.16 8.24 -9.56
CA LYS A 181 -0.56 7.71 -8.39
C LYS A 181 -0.73 8.79 -7.34
N SER A 182 -1.72 8.60 -6.48
CA SER A 182 -1.93 9.42 -5.28
C SER A 182 -1.17 8.84 -4.09
N ASP A 183 -0.91 9.67 -3.08
CA ASP A 183 -0.32 9.23 -1.81
C ASP A 183 -1.28 9.51 -0.66
N LEU A 184 -1.29 8.59 0.30
CA LEU A 184 -1.81 8.79 1.64
C LEU A 184 -0.62 8.74 2.61
N LEU A 185 -0.33 9.86 3.28
CA LEU A 185 0.72 9.94 4.29
C LEU A 185 0.08 10.02 5.67
N PHE A 186 0.41 9.08 6.53
CA PHE A 186 -0.04 9.03 7.93
C PHE A 186 1.06 9.56 8.84
N ILE A 187 0.76 10.56 9.65
CA ILE A 187 1.66 11.07 10.70
C ILE A 187 1.38 10.30 11.97
N CYS A 188 2.31 9.45 12.34
CA CYS A 188 2.19 8.49 13.43
C CYS A 188 2.97 8.97 14.65
N MET A 189 2.35 8.95 15.83
CA MET A 189 3.05 9.16 17.08
C MET A 189 3.57 7.84 17.63
N LEU A 190 4.86 7.82 17.99
CA LEU A 190 5.53 6.69 18.61
C LEU A 190 6.24 7.15 19.89
N LYS A 191 6.39 6.21 20.82
CA LYS A 191 7.13 6.38 22.07
C LYS A 191 8.41 5.55 22.00
N PRO A 192 9.60 6.12 22.25
CA PRO A 192 10.86 5.39 22.21
C PRO A 192 10.98 4.44 23.41
N ARG A 193 11.57 3.26 23.20
CA ARG A 193 11.92 2.28 24.22
C ARG A 193 13.40 2.30 24.56
N ASN A 194 14.23 2.83 23.66
CA ASN A 194 15.65 3.13 23.88
C ASN A 194 15.98 4.52 23.29
N PHE A 195 17.21 5.01 23.49
CA PHE A 195 17.58 6.38 23.10
C PHE A 195 18.90 6.44 22.33
N ASP A 196 19.64 5.35 22.24
CA ASP A 196 20.92 5.28 21.55
C ASP A 196 20.70 5.12 20.05
N ILE A 197 21.09 6.15 19.28
CA ILE A 197 20.87 6.19 17.85
C ILE A 197 21.96 5.42 17.13
N GLU A 198 21.56 4.43 16.36
CA GLU A 198 22.39 3.66 15.43
C GLU A 198 21.87 3.87 14.00
N LYS A 199 22.23 5.02 13.39
CA LYS A 199 21.71 5.39 12.07
C LYS A 199 22.13 4.42 10.97
N GLN A 200 21.24 4.15 10.05
CA GLN A 200 21.50 3.41 8.84
C GLN A 200 22.32 4.28 7.86
N ASN A 201 23.43 3.73 7.32
CA ASN A 201 24.40 4.50 6.54
C ASN A 201 24.12 4.57 5.03
N LEU A 202 23.11 3.86 4.51
CA LEU A 202 22.76 3.84 3.08
C LEU A 202 21.81 4.98 2.71
N GLU A 203 20.94 5.38 3.64
CA GLU A 203 19.87 6.36 3.38
C GLU A 203 19.97 7.58 4.29
N ILE A 204 20.54 7.44 5.50
CA ILE A 204 20.55 8.46 6.54
C ILE A 204 21.94 9.08 6.70
N GLU A 205 22.03 10.39 6.42
CA GLU A 205 23.23 11.20 6.58
C GLU A 205 23.48 11.48 8.08
N ALA A 206 22.44 11.90 8.79
CA ALA A 206 22.49 12.22 10.20
C ALA A 206 21.17 11.92 10.91
N ALA A 207 21.23 11.55 12.19
CA ALA A 207 20.07 11.37 13.05
C ALA A 207 20.39 11.92 14.44
N GLN A 208 19.41 12.58 15.07
CA GLN A 208 19.57 13.11 16.43
C GLN A 208 18.22 13.30 17.14
N TRP A 209 18.30 13.45 18.45
CA TRP A 209 17.23 14.02 19.25
C TRP A 209 17.30 15.53 19.20
N MET A 210 16.18 16.21 18.94
CA MET A 210 16.07 17.67 18.81
C MET A 210 14.87 18.17 19.61
N PRO A 211 15.00 19.26 20.40
CA PRO A 211 13.82 19.84 21.05
C PRO A 211 12.72 20.12 20.02
N ILE A 212 11.47 19.77 20.31
CA ILE A 212 10.34 19.94 19.38
C ILE A 212 10.17 21.40 18.90
N LYS A 213 10.50 22.36 19.78
CA LYS A 213 10.44 23.79 19.44
C LYS A 213 11.50 24.18 18.40
N ASP A 214 12.71 23.59 18.49
CA ASP A 214 13.79 23.82 17.52
C ASP A 214 13.47 23.18 16.18
N TYR A 215 12.89 21.96 16.19
CA TYR A 215 12.35 21.34 14.98
C TYR A 215 11.34 22.26 14.29
N ALA A 216 10.34 22.76 15.02
CA ALA A 216 9.30 23.63 14.49
C ALA A 216 9.84 24.99 14.03
N ALA A 217 10.92 25.48 14.63
CA ALA A 217 11.54 26.77 14.30
C ALA A 217 12.42 26.74 13.04
N GLN A 218 12.71 25.57 12.46
CA GLN A 218 13.51 25.47 11.25
C GLN A 218 12.92 26.36 10.12
N PRO A 219 13.74 27.16 9.42
CA PRO A 219 13.25 28.05 8.36
C PRO A 219 12.46 27.33 7.26
N PHE A 220 12.86 26.10 6.93
CA PHE A 220 12.14 25.28 5.97
C PHE A 220 10.73 24.90 6.48
N ILE A 221 10.63 24.44 7.72
CA ILE A 221 9.35 24.05 8.34
C ILE A 221 8.39 25.24 8.37
N GLN A 222 8.89 26.42 8.73
CA GLN A 222 8.07 27.63 8.79
C GLN A 222 7.57 28.11 7.42
N LYS A 223 8.36 27.92 6.36
CA LYS A 223 8.02 28.36 5.00
C LYS A 223 7.09 27.40 4.26
N GLN A 224 7.07 26.11 4.64
CA GLN A 224 6.29 25.09 3.95
C GLN A 224 5.00 24.79 4.71
N GLU A 225 3.87 25.17 4.16
CA GLU A 225 2.56 25.10 4.81
C GLU A 225 2.26 23.73 5.44
N LEU A 226 2.44 22.64 4.68
CA LEU A 226 2.21 21.29 5.19
C LEU A 226 3.09 20.97 6.40
N PHE A 227 4.40 21.21 6.29
CA PHE A 227 5.35 20.90 7.37
C PHE A 227 5.07 21.76 8.61
N ASN A 228 4.66 23.01 8.41
CA ASN A 228 4.26 23.91 9.50
C ASN A 228 3.02 23.38 10.21
N TYR A 229 1.98 22.94 9.48
CA TYR A 229 0.80 22.34 10.12
C TYR A 229 1.14 21.05 10.87
N VAL A 230 1.95 20.16 10.29
CA VAL A 230 2.40 18.95 10.97
C VAL A 230 3.16 19.29 12.25
N ALA A 231 4.10 20.25 12.21
CA ALA A 231 4.83 20.69 13.38
C ALA A 231 3.89 21.28 14.46
N LYS A 232 2.88 22.06 14.07
CA LYS A 232 1.87 22.59 14.99
C LYS A 232 1.03 21.49 15.65
N ILE A 233 0.61 20.49 14.89
CA ILE A 233 -0.10 19.31 15.45
C ILE A 233 0.78 18.59 16.48
N CYS A 234 2.05 18.36 16.17
CA CYS A 234 2.99 17.73 17.07
C CYS A 234 3.25 18.56 18.35
N LEU A 235 3.39 19.88 18.21
CA LEU A 235 3.50 20.81 19.35
C LEU A 235 2.22 20.77 20.20
N THR A 236 1.05 20.87 19.58
CA THR A 236 -0.23 20.78 20.29
C THR A 236 -0.36 19.45 21.03
N LYS A 237 0.06 18.34 20.41
CA LYS A 237 0.08 17.02 21.06
C LYS A 237 1.01 16.99 22.26
N SER A 238 2.15 17.66 22.21
CA SER A 238 3.12 17.69 23.33
C SER A 238 2.67 18.57 24.49
N GLU A 239 1.82 19.58 24.24
CA GLU A 239 1.43 20.59 25.22
C GLU A 239 -0.02 20.45 25.71
N THR A 240 -0.84 19.66 25.03
CA THR A 240 -2.28 19.52 25.30
C THR A 240 -2.75 18.06 25.26
N ASN A 241 -4.04 17.87 25.47
CA ASN A 241 -4.70 16.56 25.32
C ASN A 241 -5.21 16.30 23.89
N TYR A 242 -4.50 16.80 22.86
CA TYR A 242 -4.84 16.46 21.47
C TYR A 242 -4.84 14.93 21.28
N THR A 243 -5.92 14.41 20.74
CA THR A 243 -6.06 12.97 20.42
C THR A 243 -6.24 12.79 18.92
N GLY A 244 -5.49 11.85 18.39
CA GLY A 244 -5.60 11.40 17.01
C GLY A 244 -6.51 10.17 16.88
N PHE A 245 -6.09 9.22 16.08
CA PHE A 245 -6.80 7.98 15.77
C PHE A 245 -6.01 6.78 16.31
N SER A 246 -6.60 6.04 17.24
CA SER A 246 -5.97 4.85 17.83
C SER A 246 -6.40 3.59 17.09
N PRO A 247 -5.50 2.60 16.95
CA PRO A 247 -5.83 1.32 16.34
C PRO A 247 -6.65 0.46 17.29
N LEU A 248 -7.78 -0.04 16.83
CA LEU A 248 -8.55 -1.11 17.46
C LEU A 248 -8.43 -2.37 16.61
N ALA A 249 -7.89 -3.44 17.19
CA ALA A 249 -7.85 -4.73 16.51
C ALA A 249 -9.28 -5.27 16.31
N THR A 250 -9.60 -5.61 15.08
CA THR A 250 -10.88 -6.18 14.65
C THR A 250 -10.64 -7.47 13.89
N THR A 251 -11.67 -8.31 13.78
CA THR A 251 -11.60 -9.54 12.99
C THR A 251 -12.47 -9.38 11.75
N THR A 252 -11.89 -9.62 10.58
CA THR A 252 -12.64 -9.64 9.32
C THR A 252 -13.55 -10.86 9.23
N GLY A 253 -14.53 -10.86 8.32
CA GLY A 253 -15.39 -12.02 8.06
C GLY A 253 -14.64 -13.28 7.64
N SER A 254 -13.38 -13.17 7.19
CA SER A 254 -12.49 -14.29 6.89
C SER A 254 -11.60 -14.72 8.06
N GLY A 255 -11.80 -14.14 9.26
CA GLY A 255 -11.03 -14.46 10.47
C GLY A 255 -9.64 -13.81 10.56
N LYS A 256 -9.29 -12.91 9.63
CA LYS A 256 -8.02 -12.19 9.67
C LYS A 256 -8.12 -10.98 10.57
N ILE A 257 -7.03 -10.68 11.31
CA ILE A 257 -6.93 -9.44 12.09
C ILE A 257 -6.77 -8.27 11.13
N SER A 258 -7.45 -7.17 11.44
CA SER A 258 -7.30 -5.87 10.81
C SER A 258 -7.43 -4.77 11.86
N TYR A 259 -7.03 -3.53 11.53
CA TYR A 259 -7.09 -2.42 12.46
C TYR A 259 -8.08 -1.36 11.98
N LEU A 260 -9.03 -1.02 12.86
CA LEU A 260 -9.88 0.15 12.71
C LEU A 260 -9.23 1.32 13.47
N TYR A 261 -8.95 2.41 12.78
CA TYR A 261 -8.41 3.64 13.37
C TYR A 261 -9.54 4.63 13.64
N PHE A 262 -9.73 5.04 14.88
CA PHE A 262 -10.78 5.97 15.27
C PHE A 262 -10.35 6.88 16.42
N ASN A 263 -11.05 8.02 16.60
CA ASN A 263 -10.78 8.94 17.69
C ASN A 263 -11.34 8.40 19.01
N ASN A 264 -10.47 8.24 20.02
CA ASN A 264 -10.82 7.63 21.30
C ASN A 264 -11.56 8.56 22.27
N GLN A 265 -11.67 9.87 22.01
CA GLN A 265 -12.29 10.78 22.98
C GLN A 265 -13.73 10.38 23.33
N ASP A 266 -14.47 9.89 22.36
CA ASP A 266 -15.87 9.47 22.52
C ASP A 266 -16.08 7.95 22.52
N ALA A 267 -14.98 7.17 22.41
CA ALA A 267 -15.05 5.71 22.22
C ALA A 267 -15.48 4.92 23.47
N LYS A 268 -15.56 5.56 24.64
CA LYS A 268 -16.11 4.91 25.85
C LYS A 268 -17.52 4.34 25.63
N HIS A 269 -18.27 4.87 24.67
CA HIS A 269 -19.60 4.40 24.30
C HIS A 269 -19.60 3.23 23.33
N LEU A 270 -18.48 2.95 22.63
CA LEU A 270 -18.40 1.87 21.63
C LEU A 270 -18.00 0.52 22.24
N VAL A 271 -17.36 0.53 23.41
CA VAL A 271 -16.78 -0.69 24.02
C VAL A 271 -17.61 -1.24 25.18
N THR A 272 -18.64 -0.52 25.64
CA THR A 272 -19.38 -0.85 26.88
C THR A 272 -20.73 -1.53 26.68
N SER A 273 -21.15 -1.88 25.45
CA SER A 273 -22.49 -2.44 25.22
C SER A 273 -22.61 -3.97 25.14
N ASP A 274 -21.50 -4.74 25.17
CA ASP A 274 -21.58 -6.19 24.95
C ASP A 274 -21.02 -7.10 26.08
N ASN A 275 -20.85 -6.57 27.32
CA ASN A 275 -20.50 -7.41 28.46
C ASN A 275 -21.36 -7.06 29.69
N GLN A 276 -22.63 -7.36 29.64
CA GLN A 276 -23.38 -7.73 30.85
C GLN A 276 -24.08 -9.07 30.61
N PRO A 277 -23.99 -9.99 31.60
CA PRO A 277 -24.40 -11.39 31.49
C PRO A 277 -25.90 -11.56 31.37
#